data_24960c7c7bbaadbfa6c4da53c947cddc
#
_entry.id   24960c7c7bbaadbfa6c4da53c947cddc
#
_cell.length_a   1.000
_cell.length_b   1.000
_cell.length_c   1.000
_cell.angle_alpha   90.00
_cell.angle_beta   90.00
_cell.angle_gamma   90.00
#
_symmetry.space_group_name_H-M   'P 1'
#
loop_
_entity.id
_entity.type
_entity.pdbx_description
1 polymer ?
#
loop_
_entity_poly.entity_id
_entity_poly.type
_entity_poly.pdbx_seq_one_letter_code
_entity_poly.pdbx_strand_id
1 'polypeptide(L)'
;MSGNNPHQRLPDIDPEETDEWLESLRSVVDSSGLERARILLHEVLAEAQDLGVEIPPASQTPYVNTIPWDNQIPYPGNLEIEKEIQNAILWNSALIVSDANRRIDGIGGHISTYASSSTIYEVGFNHIFKGKESNGIGDALYIQGHGSPGIYARAFLEGRI
;
A
#
# COMPACT_ATOMS: atom_id res chain seq x y z
N MET A 1 28.04 14.13 0.11
CA MET A 1 27.53 13.00 -0.68
C MET A 1 26.24 13.47 -1.32
N SER A 2 26.32 13.80 -2.60
CA SER A 2 25.19 14.39 -3.36
C SER A 2 24.23 13.28 -3.75
N GLY A 3 23.03 13.28 -3.18
CA GLY A 3 21.99 12.30 -3.50
C GLY A 3 21.51 12.51 -4.92
N ASN A 4 21.71 11.52 -5.77
CA ASN A 4 21.20 11.49 -7.13
C ASN A 4 19.67 11.44 -7.05
N ASN A 5 19.02 12.51 -7.44
CA ASN A 5 17.55 12.57 -7.52
C ASN A 5 17.12 11.79 -8.78
N PRO A 6 16.39 10.66 -8.65
CA PRO A 6 16.01 9.82 -9.80
C PRO A 6 15.04 10.49 -10.79
N HIS A 7 14.58 11.71 -10.49
CA HIS A 7 13.70 12.50 -11.36
C HIS A 7 14.42 13.65 -12.07
N GLN A 8 15.74 13.71 -12.00
CA GLN A 8 16.49 14.72 -12.76
C GLN A 8 16.48 14.28 -14.23
N ARG A 9 15.60 14.86 -15.04
CA ARG A 9 15.66 14.70 -16.50
C ARG A 9 17.05 15.15 -16.95
N LEU A 10 17.74 14.24 -17.62
CA LEU A 10 18.97 14.61 -18.32
C LEU A 10 18.63 15.73 -19.31
N PRO A 11 19.53 16.73 -19.48
CA PRO A 11 19.29 17.74 -20.49
C PRO A 11 19.19 17.06 -21.85
N ASP A 12 18.06 17.26 -22.52
CA ASP A 12 17.84 16.74 -23.86
C ASP A 12 18.70 17.57 -24.85
N ILE A 13 19.55 16.87 -25.57
CA ILE A 13 20.47 17.50 -26.53
C ILE A 13 19.82 17.70 -27.89
N ASP A 14 18.72 17.01 -28.19
CA ASP A 14 17.94 17.13 -29.40
C ASP A 14 16.43 16.94 -29.10
N PRO A 15 15.76 18.00 -28.65
CA PRO A 15 14.33 17.93 -28.34
C PRO A 15 13.44 17.63 -29.54
N GLU A 16 13.88 18.02 -30.75
CA GLU A 16 13.13 17.82 -31.99
C GLU A 16 13.09 16.32 -32.35
N GLU A 17 14.24 15.64 -32.29
CA GLU A 17 14.30 14.18 -32.47
C GLU A 17 13.46 13.45 -31.40
N THR A 18 13.53 13.91 -30.16
CA THR A 18 12.73 13.32 -29.08
C THR A 18 11.22 13.44 -29.35
N ASP A 19 10.77 14.58 -29.82
CA ASP A 19 9.36 14.81 -30.15
C ASP A 19 8.91 13.94 -31.35
N GLU A 20 9.76 13.74 -32.37
CA GLU A 20 9.50 12.83 -33.48
C GLU A 20 9.31 11.37 -33.03
N TRP A 21 10.14 10.89 -32.10
CA TRP A 21 10.00 9.56 -31.52
C TRP A 21 8.67 9.40 -30.75
N LEU A 22 8.31 10.42 -29.97
CA LEU A 22 7.06 10.41 -29.20
C LEU A 22 5.82 10.48 -30.11
N GLU A 23 5.89 11.25 -31.21
CA GLU A 23 4.82 11.31 -32.19
C GLU A 23 4.65 9.99 -32.94
N SER A 24 5.76 9.34 -33.30
CA SER A 24 5.76 8.02 -33.93
C SER A 24 5.09 6.98 -33.02
N LEU A 25 5.40 7.00 -31.71
CA LEU A 25 4.75 6.10 -30.76
C LEU A 25 3.24 6.37 -30.66
N ARG A 26 2.81 7.65 -30.58
CA ARG A 26 1.38 8.01 -30.56
C ARG A 26 0.67 7.51 -31.84
N SER A 27 1.29 7.67 -33.00
CA SER A 27 0.76 7.19 -34.28
C SER A 27 0.58 5.67 -34.27
N VAL A 28 1.49 4.92 -33.70
CA VAL A 28 1.34 3.45 -33.55
C VAL A 28 0.17 3.11 -32.64
N VAL A 29 0.00 3.82 -31.53
CA VAL A 29 -1.15 3.61 -30.62
C VAL A 29 -2.47 3.87 -31.35
N ASP A 30 -2.53 4.98 -32.08
CA ASP A 30 -3.77 5.41 -32.78
C ASP A 30 -4.12 4.49 -33.94
N SER A 31 -3.11 4.03 -34.71
CA SER A 31 -3.36 3.20 -35.92
C SER A 31 -3.45 1.71 -35.66
N SER A 32 -2.71 1.20 -34.67
CA SER A 32 -2.51 -0.23 -34.46
C SER A 32 -2.85 -0.72 -33.05
N GLY A 33 -3.22 0.20 -32.16
CA GLY A 33 -3.65 -0.07 -30.80
C GLY A 33 -2.52 -0.34 -29.79
N LEU A 34 -2.91 -0.41 -28.52
CA LEU A 34 -2.01 -0.52 -27.36
C LEU A 34 -1.13 -1.78 -27.37
N GLU A 35 -1.64 -2.90 -27.86
CA GLU A 35 -0.89 -4.16 -27.90
C GLU A 35 0.31 -4.08 -28.87
N ARG A 36 0.09 -3.47 -30.04
CA ARG A 36 1.18 -3.27 -30.98
C ARG A 36 2.24 -2.31 -30.44
N ALA A 37 1.80 -1.23 -29.80
CA ALA A 37 2.71 -0.27 -29.17
C ALA A 37 3.53 -0.94 -28.05
N ARG A 38 2.93 -1.82 -27.25
CA ARG A 38 3.62 -2.58 -26.20
C ARG A 38 4.71 -3.50 -26.77
N ILE A 39 4.39 -4.22 -27.83
CA ILE A 39 5.36 -5.09 -28.51
C ILE A 39 6.53 -4.26 -29.06
N LEU A 40 6.23 -3.14 -29.74
CA LEU A 40 7.26 -2.25 -30.30
C LEU A 40 8.18 -1.69 -29.21
N LEU A 41 7.63 -1.23 -28.10
CA LEU A 41 8.42 -0.74 -26.97
C LEU A 41 9.31 -1.83 -26.38
N HIS A 42 8.83 -3.06 -26.30
CA HIS A 42 9.63 -4.19 -25.83
C HIS A 42 10.84 -4.44 -26.74
N GLU A 43 10.63 -4.45 -28.04
CA GLU A 43 11.72 -4.64 -29.02
C GLU A 43 12.73 -3.49 -28.98
N VAL A 44 12.26 -2.24 -28.90
CA VAL A 44 13.15 -1.07 -28.79
C VAL A 44 13.98 -1.10 -27.51
N LEU A 45 13.40 -1.54 -26.38
CA LEU A 45 14.13 -1.68 -25.12
C LEU A 45 15.14 -2.83 -25.17
N ALA A 46 14.80 -3.93 -25.82
CA ALA A 46 15.73 -5.05 -26.03
C ALA A 46 16.94 -4.62 -26.87
N GLU A 47 16.71 -3.96 -27.99
CA GLU A 47 17.77 -3.42 -28.85
C GLU A 47 18.64 -2.41 -28.10
N ALA A 48 18.03 -1.52 -27.31
CA ALA A 48 18.77 -0.55 -26.51
C ALA A 48 19.71 -1.24 -25.49
N GLN A 49 19.28 -2.36 -24.89
CA GLN A 49 20.13 -3.16 -23.99
C GLN A 49 21.29 -3.81 -24.75
N ASP A 50 21.05 -4.36 -25.95
CA ASP A 50 22.08 -4.96 -26.80
C ASP A 50 23.13 -3.94 -27.25
N LEU A 51 22.70 -2.70 -27.46
CA LEU A 51 23.57 -1.55 -27.75
C LEU A 51 24.29 -0.98 -26.50
N GLY A 52 24.04 -1.51 -25.32
CA GLY A 52 24.67 -1.09 -24.07
C GLY A 52 24.11 0.17 -23.45
N VAL A 53 22.89 0.59 -23.84
CA VAL A 53 22.19 1.72 -23.20
C VAL A 53 21.74 1.29 -21.80
N GLU A 54 22.17 2.04 -20.78
CA GLU A 54 21.69 1.83 -19.41
C GLU A 54 20.22 2.23 -19.31
N ILE A 55 19.33 1.25 -19.29
CA ILE A 55 17.91 1.48 -19.06
C ILE A 55 17.68 1.42 -17.56
N PRO A 56 17.13 2.50 -16.93
CA PRO A 56 16.77 2.46 -15.53
C PRO A 56 15.82 1.30 -15.28
N PRO A 57 16.02 0.49 -14.22
CA PRO A 57 15.11 -0.60 -13.93
C PRO A 57 13.69 -0.07 -13.80
N ALA A 58 12.75 -0.67 -14.52
CA ALA A 58 11.32 -0.35 -14.50
C ALA A 58 10.64 -0.64 -13.14
N SER A 59 11.44 -0.73 -12.07
CA SER A 59 11.01 -1.11 -10.72
C SER A 59 10.20 -0.03 -9.98
N GLN A 60 10.04 1.15 -10.57
CA GLN A 60 9.19 2.20 -10.03
C GLN A 60 8.25 2.71 -11.12
N THR A 61 7.18 1.98 -11.34
CA THR A 61 6.01 2.59 -12.00
C THR A 61 5.57 3.78 -11.15
N PRO A 62 5.37 4.98 -11.74
CA PRO A 62 4.75 6.07 -11.01
C PRO A 62 3.46 5.56 -10.38
N TYR A 63 3.25 5.88 -9.10
CA TYR A 63 2.02 5.53 -8.42
C TYR A 63 0.85 6.20 -9.17
N VAL A 64 0.07 5.42 -9.87
CA VAL A 64 -1.12 5.87 -10.57
C VAL A 64 -2.31 5.21 -9.91
N ASN A 65 -3.20 6.01 -9.35
CA ASN A 65 -4.48 5.50 -8.88
C ASN A 65 -5.27 4.95 -10.07
N THR A 66 -5.60 3.66 -10.03
CA THR A 66 -6.44 3.03 -11.06
C THR A 66 -7.88 3.53 -11.00
N ILE A 67 -8.31 4.03 -9.84
CA ILE A 67 -9.59 4.70 -9.63
C ILE A 67 -9.28 6.16 -9.28
N PRO A 68 -9.68 7.15 -10.12
CA PRO A 68 -9.57 8.55 -9.79
C PRO A 68 -10.31 8.87 -8.48
N TRP A 69 -9.82 9.85 -7.73
CA TRP A 69 -10.37 10.20 -6.42
C TRP A 69 -11.85 10.62 -6.47
N ASP A 70 -12.29 11.22 -7.56
CA ASP A 70 -13.68 11.64 -7.82
C ASP A 70 -14.62 10.49 -8.18
N ASN A 71 -14.05 9.33 -8.54
CA ASN A 71 -14.78 8.10 -8.83
C ASN A 71 -14.71 7.09 -7.67
N GLN A 72 -14.14 7.47 -6.53
CA GLN A 72 -14.10 6.60 -5.36
C GLN A 72 -15.51 6.40 -4.79
N ILE A 73 -15.80 5.14 -4.46
CA ILE A 73 -17.04 4.81 -3.75
C ILE A 73 -17.03 5.52 -2.38
N PRO A 74 -18.13 6.15 -1.96
CA PRO A 74 -18.22 6.74 -0.63
C PRO A 74 -17.84 5.73 0.45
N TYR A 75 -17.15 6.21 1.50
CA TYR A 75 -16.78 5.36 2.62
C TYR A 75 -18.03 4.71 3.24
N PRO A 76 -18.06 3.37 3.42
CA PRO A 76 -19.28 2.65 3.80
C PRO A 76 -19.64 2.79 5.28
N GLY A 77 -18.75 3.35 6.10
CA GLY A 77 -18.88 3.44 7.55
C GLY A 77 -19.04 4.86 8.08
N ASN A 78 -19.01 4.98 9.39
CA ASN A 78 -18.97 6.26 10.08
C ASN A 78 -17.55 6.52 10.60
N LEU A 79 -16.80 7.36 9.87
CA LEU A 79 -15.41 7.68 10.18
C LEU A 79 -15.20 8.26 11.59
N GLU A 80 -16.15 9.01 12.12
CA GLU A 80 -16.04 9.61 13.46
C GLU A 80 -16.12 8.53 14.54
N ILE A 81 -17.11 7.67 14.47
CA ILE A 81 -17.29 6.55 15.42
C ILE A 81 -16.12 5.56 15.30
N GLU A 82 -15.72 5.23 14.08
CA GLU A 82 -14.62 4.28 13.87
C GLU A 82 -13.30 4.83 14.39
N LYS A 83 -13.07 6.13 14.28
CA LYS A 83 -11.90 6.78 14.88
C LYS A 83 -11.92 6.76 16.41
N GLU A 84 -13.10 6.95 17.03
CA GLU A 84 -13.24 6.81 18.47
C GLU A 84 -12.94 5.39 18.93
N ILE A 85 -13.46 4.38 18.22
CA ILE A 85 -13.17 2.96 18.47
C ILE A 85 -11.66 2.68 18.33
N GLN A 86 -11.04 3.13 17.24
CA GLN A 86 -9.61 2.99 17.02
C GLN A 86 -8.79 3.59 18.16
N ASN A 87 -9.14 4.80 18.60
CA ASN A 87 -8.47 5.47 19.69
C ASN A 87 -8.62 4.70 21.02
N ALA A 88 -9.80 4.16 21.30
CA ALA A 88 -10.03 3.34 22.48
C ALA A 88 -9.19 2.06 22.47
N ILE A 89 -9.09 1.39 21.33
CA ILE A 89 -8.28 0.19 21.17
C ILE A 89 -6.79 0.52 21.28
N LEU A 90 -6.32 1.59 20.65
CA LEU A 90 -4.93 2.06 20.77
C LEU A 90 -4.55 2.38 22.22
N TRP A 91 -5.42 3.08 22.94
CA TRP A 91 -5.20 3.40 24.34
C TRP A 91 -5.11 2.13 25.21
N ASN A 92 -6.06 1.20 25.05
CA ASN A 92 -6.06 -0.05 25.80
C ASN A 92 -4.84 -0.92 25.45
N SER A 93 -4.42 -0.96 24.20
CA SER A 93 -3.20 -1.66 23.79
C SER A 93 -1.95 -1.10 24.46
N ALA A 94 -1.86 0.23 24.58
CA ALA A 94 -0.77 0.88 25.29
C ALA A 94 -0.79 0.59 26.79
N LEU A 95 -1.98 0.54 27.40
CA LEU A 95 -2.14 0.15 28.81
C LEU A 95 -1.71 -1.29 29.06
N ILE A 96 -2.08 -2.24 28.20
CA ILE A 96 -1.67 -3.65 28.28
C ILE A 96 -0.13 -3.75 28.32
N VAL A 97 0.54 -3.10 27.38
CA VAL A 97 2.00 -3.14 27.28
C VAL A 97 2.65 -2.45 28.48
N SER A 98 2.16 -1.27 28.87
CA SER A 98 2.68 -0.52 30.00
C SER A 98 2.51 -1.27 31.33
N ASP A 99 1.37 -1.92 31.55
CA ASP A 99 1.10 -2.67 32.76
C ASP A 99 1.94 -3.96 32.83
N ALA A 100 2.06 -4.68 31.72
CA ALA A 100 2.91 -5.86 31.61
C ALA A 100 4.37 -5.54 31.96
N ASN A 101 4.91 -4.46 31.39
CA ASN A 101 6.29 -4.01 31.66
C ASN A 101 6.52 -3.57 33.11
N ARG A 102 5.49 -3.12 33.82
CA ARG A 102 5.61 -2.77 35.25
C ARG A 102 5.58 -3.99 36.16
N ARG A 103 4.86 -5.03 35.78
CA ARG A 103 4.64 -6.23 36.63
C ARG A 103 5.73 -7.27 36.46
N ILE A 104 6.26 -7.43 35.26
CA ILE A 104 7.20 -8.51 34.95
C ILE A 104 8.31 -7.94 34.06
N ASP A 105 9.51 -7.98 34.60
CA ASP A 105 10.70 -7.51 33.86
C ASP A 105 10.95 -8.40 32.62
N GLY A 106 11.22 -7.75 31.49
CA GLY A 106 11.56 -8.42 30.23
C GLY A 106 10.38 -9.00 29.43
N ILE A 107 9.13 -8.94 29.92
CA ILE A 107 7.97 -9.37 29.11
C ILE A 107 7.80 -8.47 27.90
N GLY A 108 7.98 -7.17 28.06
CA GLY A 108 7.95 -6.24 26.96
C GLY A 108 6.67 -6.28 26.12
N GLY A 109 6.64 -5.48 25.13
CA GLY A 109 5.59 -5.44 24.11
C GLY A 109 5.87 -4.27 23.20
N HIS A 110 5.39 -4.34 21.97
CA HIS A 110 5.63 -3.32 20.96
C HIS A 110 4.35 -2.55 20.67
N ILE A 111 4.24 -1.34 21.19
CA ILE A 111 3.10 -0.45 20.91
C ILE A 111 3.14 0.01 19.45
N SER A 112 4.35 0.32 18.93
CA SER A 112 4.53 0.89 17.61
C SER A 112 4.03 0.00 16.46
N THR A 113 4.20 -1.31 16.57
CA THR A 113 3.75 -2.24 15.52
C THR A 113 2.24 -2.20 15.36
N TYR A 114 1.49 -2.27 16.47
CA TYR A 114 0.04 -2.16 16.38
C TYR A 114 -0.38 -0.74 15.97
N ALA A 115 0.21 0.30 16.52
CA ALA A 115 -0.15 1.68 16.22
C ALA A 115 -0.01 2.01 14.72
N SER A 116 1.07 1.56 14.09
CA SER A 116 1.31 1.78 12.66
C SER A 116 0.39 0.96 11.75
N SER A 117 -0.12 -0.17 12.21
CA SER A 117 -1.03 -1.05 11.45
C SER A 117 -2.50 -0.92 11.87
N SER A 118 -2.82 -0.09 12.86
CA SER A 118 -4.16 0.00 13.44
C SER A 118 -5.25 0.29 12.41
N THR A 119 -5.02 1.21 11.49
CA THR A 119 -5.99 1.54 10.43
C THR A 119 -6.31 0.33 9.55
N ILE A 120 -5.31 -0.52 9.23
CA ILE A 120 -5.52 -1.75 8.45
C ILE A 120 -6.44 -2.71 9.22
N TYR A 121 -6.18 -2.88 10.52
CA TYR A 121 -7.02 -3.75 11.35
C TYR A 121 -8.43 -3.19 11.51
N GLU A 122 -8.58 -1.88 11.77
CA GLU A 122 -9.90 -1.26 11.92
C GLU A 122 -10.74 -1.41 10.66
N VAL A 123 -10.20 -1.05 9.50
CA VAL A 123 -10.91 -1.22 8.22
C VAL A 123 -11.20 -2.70 7.96
N GLY A 124 -10.24 -3.58 8.23
CA GLY A 124 -10.42 -5.02 8.09
C GLY A 124 -11.58 -5.56 8.93
N PHE A 125 -11.60 -5.27 10.24
CA PHE A 125 -12.63 -5.76 11.14
C PHE A 125 -14.00 -5.10 10.92
N ASN A 126 -14.03 -3.84 10.52
CA ASN A 126 -15.29 -3.11 10.37
C ASN A 126 -15.97 -3.39 9.02
N HIS A 127 -15.20 -3.68 7.95
CA HIS A 127 -15.76 -3.69 6.60
C HIS A 127 -15.41 -4.91 5.75
N ILE A 128 -14.37 -5.68 6.09
CA ILE A 128 -13.83 -6.71 5.20
C ILE A 128 -13.94 -8.10 5.80
N PHE A 129 -13.46 -8.30 7.03
CA PHE A 129 -13.39 -9.62 7.64
C PHE A 129 -14.77 -10.10 8.06
N LYS A 130 -15.06 -11.34 7.71
CA LYS A 130 -16.33 -12.00 8.02
C LYS A 130 -16.19 -12.83 9.27
N GLY A 131 -17.05 -12.57 10.25
CA GLY A 131 -17.22 -13.41 11.42
C GLY A 131 -17.86 -14.76 11.06
N LYS A 132 -17.83 -15.68 12.01
CA LYS A 132 -18.50 -16.97 11.87
C LYS A 132 -20.00 -16.77 11.99
N GLU A 133 -20.70 -16.81 10.88
CA GLU A 133 -22.16 -16.79 10.84
C GLU A 133 -22.73 -18.20 11.02
N SER A 134 -24.02 -18.29 11.35
CA SER A 134 -24.71 -19.55 11.69
C SER A 134 -24.60 -20.65 10.64
N ASN A 135 -24.31 -20.32 9.40
CA ASN A 135 -24.20 -21.26 8.26
C ASN A 135 -22.88 -21.14 7.48
N GLY A 136 -21.88 -20.40 7.98
CA GLY A 136 -20.65 -20.11 7.25
C GLY A 136 -19.38 -20.38 8.06
N ILE A 137 -18.28 -20.53 7.32
CA ILE A 137 -16.93 -20.51 7.86
C ILE A 137 -16.48 -19.06 7.83
N GLY A 138 -16.17 -18.48 9.00
CA GLY A 138 -15.61 -17.14 9.08
C GLY A 138 -14.16 -17.10 8.56
N ASP A 139 -13.66 -15.88 8.34
CA ASP A 139 -12.28 -15.68 7.95
C ASP A 139 -11.30 -16.06 9.05
N ALA A 140 -10.20 -16.68 8.67
CA ALA A 140 -9.09 -17.00 9.57
C ALA A 140 -8.01 -15.94 9.44
N LEU A 141 -7.73 -15.21 10.53
CA LEU A 141 -6.74 -14.14 10.54
C LEU A 141 -5.48 -14.60 11.26
N TYR A 142 -4.34 -14.48 10.58
CA TYR A 142 -3.02 -14.71 11.15
C TYR A 142 -2.34 -13.38 11.42
N ILE A 143 -2.24 -13.03 12.69
CA ILE A 143 -1.73 -11.74 13.13
C ILE A 143 -0.34 -11.92 13.71
N GLN A 144 0.58 -11.02 13.31
CA GLN A 144 1.93 -11.00 13.87
C GLN A 144 1.88 -10.76 15.38
N GLY A 145 2.66 -11.53 16.14
CA GLY A 145 2.69 -11.44 17.60
C GLY A 145 2.97 -10.03 18.14
N HIS A 146 3.78 -9.24 17.43
CA HIS A 146 4.05 -7.84 17.79
C HIS A 146 2.83 -6.90 17.67
N GLY A 147 1.82 -7.27 16.90
CA GLY A 147 0.54 -6.57 16.80
C GLY A 147 -0.51 -7.04 17.81
N SER A 148 -0.24 -8.12 18.55
CA SER A 148 -1.21 -8.75 19.46
C SER A 148 -1.80 -7.84 20.54
N PRO A 149 -1.09 -6.84 21.13
CA PRO A 149 -1.68 -6.00 22.16
C PRO A 149 -2.99 -5.32 21.72
N GLY A 150 -3.06 -4.83 20.49
CA GLY A 150 -4.28 -4.23 19.95
C GLY A 150 -5.39 -5.25 19.70
N ILE A 151 -5.03 -6.44 19.30
CA ILE A 151 -6.01 -7.52 19.08
C ILE A 151 -6.62 -7.98 20.41
N TYR A 152 -5.81 -8.12 21.47
CA TYR A 152 -6.32 -8.39 22.81
C TYR A 152 -7.18 -7.24 23.35
N ALA A 153 -6.74 -5.99 23.15
CA ALA A 153 -7.53 -4.83 23.53
C ALA A 153 -8.91 -4.83 22.85
N ARG A 154 -8.95 -5.10 21.55
CA ARG A 154 -10.19 -5.21 20.80
C ARG A 154 -11.07 -6.34 21.31
N ALA A 155 -10.50 -7.53 21.47
CA ALA A 155 -11.25 -8.70 21.97
C ALA A 155 -11.83 -8.47 23.36
N PHE A 156 -11.11 -7.76 24.24
CA PHE A 156 -11.59 -7.37 25.56
C PHE A 156 -12.76 -6.37 25.46
N LEU A 157 -12.61 -5.32 24.67
CA LEU A 157 -13.66 -4.31 24.51
C LEU A 157 -14.92 -4.87 23.84
N GLU A 158 -14.78 -5.89 23.00
CA GLU A 158 -15.88 -6.63 22.39
C GLU A 158 -16.48 -7.71 23.30
N GLY A 159 -15.94 -7.92 24.50
CA GLY A 159 -16.42 -8.93 25.45
C GLY A 159 -16.15 -10.38 25.03
N ARG A 160 -15.12 -10.61 24.23
CA ARG A 160 -14.71 -11.95 23.76
C ARG A 160 -13.71 -12.64 24.69
N ILE A 161 -13.04 -11.86 25.53
CA ILE A 161 -12.13 -12.32 26.59
C ILE A 161 -12.34 -11.50 27.85
#